data_361ef399f12a0a5540402aac9d0e9143
#
_entry.id   361ef399f12a0a5540402aac9d0e9143
#
_cell.length_a   1.000
_cell.length_b   1.000
_cell.length_c   1.000
_cell.angle_alpha   90.00
_cell.angle_beta   90.00
_cell.angle_gamma   90.00
#
_symmetry.space_group_name_H-M   'P 1'
#
loop_
_entity.id
_entity.type
_entity.pdbx_description
1 polymer ?
#
loop_
_entity_poly.entity_id
_entity_poly.type
_entity_poly.pdbx_seq_one_letter_code
_entity_poly.pdbx_strand_id
1 'polypeptide(L)'
;MPGTASRFSSLDTIIPKLTGKRNFTLRTHAAVHRVLLDPKTGKARGVAFVDSVTHKSLEAKGKVVVVGASTLESARLLLLSKSPQHPNGIGNSSGHVGHNFCEHLMGPGVTGLVKELVGKEHGIEDGRPGGFYVPRFRNLSDKQPGFIRGYGFEGNSGKSIFPDSTDRPGFGKKYKKEVREYSGAFINMGGFGEVLPRYENSVSIDPEVKDAWGIPVLRFDYKFGDNEKKMAEDMAVTAKEMFEAAGIEVIGVDRELLTEGWSIHELGTSRMGSDPKTSVLNQFQQSHDVRNLFVVDGSSHVNASCQNPTWTIMALAWRSCDHLADELKKGNL
;
A
#
# COMPACT_ATOMS: atom_id res chain seq x y z
N MET A 1 -27.19 7.97 -9.46
CA MET A 1 -25.93 8.07 -10.17
C MET A 1 -25.50 6.69 -10.65
N PRO A 2 -25.51 6.40 -11.93
CA PRO A 2 -24.98 5.15 -12.45
C PRO A 2 -23.47 5.32 -12.50
N GLY A 3 -22.70 4.57 -11.79
CA GLY A 3 -21.25 4.60 -11.90
C GLY A 3 -20.46 4.28 -10.63
N THR A 4 -21.10 4.26 -9.48
CA THR A 4 -20.43 3.93 -8.20
C THR A 4 -20.42 2.43 -7.90
N ALA A 5 -21.14 1.62 -8.65
CA ALA A 5 -21.31 0.18 -8.38
C ALA A 5 -20.06 -0.67 -8.67
N SER A 6 -19.06 -0.14 -9.37
CA SER A 6 -17.85 -0.88 -9.76
C SER A 6 -16.69 -0.76 -8.76
N ARG A 7 -16.80 0.11 -7.75
CA ARG A 7 -15.74 0.33 -6.76
C ARG A 7 -16.19 -0.19 -5.40
N PHE A 8 -15.41 -1.10 -4.81
CA PHE A 8 -15.62 -1.54 -3.45
C PHE A 8 -15.06 -0.51 -2.47
N SER A 9 -15.88 -0.17 -1.46
CA SER A 9 -15.47 0.62 -0.30
C SER A 9 -16.09 0.02 0.96
N SER A 10 -15.32 -0.10 2.02
CA SER A 10 -15.82 -0.54 3.32
C SER A 10 -16.91 0.40 3.84
N LEU A 11 -16.77 1.71 3.56
CA LEU A 11 -17.71 2.74 3.96
C LEU A 11 -19.09 2.54 3.33
N ASP A 12 -19.12 2.13 2.05
CA ASP A 12 -20.37 2.00 1.31
C ASP A 12 -20.99 0.60 1.39
N THR A 13 -20.16 -0.43 1.65
CA THR A 13 -20.61 -1.83 1.54
C THR A 13 -20.65 -2.58 2.87
N ILE A 14 -19.70 -2.38 3.78
CA ILE A 14 -19.56 -3.13 5.03
C ILE A 14 -20.16 -2.34 6.21
N ILE A 15 -19.71 -1.11 6.42
CA ILE A 15 -20.09 -0.29 7.57
C ILE A 15 -21.60 -0.11 7.68
N PRO A 16 -22.37 0.19 6.61
CA PRO A 16 -23.81 0.34 6.71
C PRO A 16 -24.54 -0.93 7.18
N LYS A 17 -24.01 -2.11 6.82
CA LYS A 17 -24.57 -3.40 7.24
C LYS A 17 -24.31 -3.73 8.72
N LEU A 18 -23.30 -3.12 9.31
CA LEU A 18 -22.91 -3.31 10.71
C LEU A 18 -23.51 -2.26 11.63
N THR A 19 -23.73 -1.05 11.13
CA THR A 19 -24.29 0.07 11.90
C THR A 19 -25.66 -0.29 12.49
N GLY A 20 -25.82 -0.04 13.79
CA GLY A 20 -27.04 -0.36 14.55
C GLY A 20 -27.11 -1.78 15.10
N LYS A 21 -26.15 -2.67 14.79
CA LYS A 21 -26.09 -3.99 15.43
C LYS A 21 -25.54 -3.86 16.85
N ARG A 22 -26.13 -4.61 17.79
CA ARG A 22 -25.77 -4.57 19.24
C ARG A 22 -24.32 -4.93 19.53
N ASN A 23 -23.70 -5.72 18.68
CA ASN A 23 -22.33 -6.20 18.83
C ASN A 23 -21.31 -5.42 17.98
N PHE A 24 -21.70 -4.27 17.43
CA PHE A 24 -20.81 -3.42 16.63
C PHE A 24 -20.85 -1.98 17.14
N THR A 25 -19.67 -1.44 17.43
CA THR A 25 -19.48 -0.03 17.79
C THR A 25 -18.41 0.58 16.89
N LEU A 26 -18.77 1.63 16.17
CA LEU A 26 -17.84 2.45 15.42
C LEU A 26 -17.50 3.70 16.22
N ARG A 27 -16.25 3.89 16.58
CA ARG A 27 -15.71 5.10 17.19
C ARG A 27 -14.83 5.84 16.19
N THR A 28 -15.31 6.96 15.69
CA THR A 28 -14.55 7.93 14.90
C THR A 28 -13.82 8.91 15.81
N HIS A 29 -12.94 9.75 15.24
CA HIS A 29 -12.16 10.73 15.99
C HIS A 29 -11.29 10.12 17.10
N ALA A 30 -10.76 8.91 16.87
CA ALA A 30 -9.97 8.17 17.83
C ALA A 30 -8.57 7.89 17.25
N ALA A 31 -7.59 8.76 17.53
CA ALA A 31 -6.19 8.57 17.15
C ALA A 31 -5.55 7.57 18.12
N VAL A 32 -5.54 6.30 17.75
CA VAL A 32 -4.96 5.22 18.54
C VAL A 32 -3.43 5.32 18.48
N HIS A 33 -2.78 5.35 19.64
CA HIS A 33 -1.33 5.52 19.73
C HIS A 33 -0.61 4.44 20.53
N ARG A 34 -1.33 3.54 21.21
CA ARG A 34 -0.70 2.47 21.98
C ARG A 34 -1.63 1.28 22.19
N VAL A 35 -1.11 0.07 22.01
CA VAL A 35 -1.71 -1.17 22.50
C VAL A 35 -1.35 -1.33 23.97
N LEU A 36 -2.34 -1.63 24.81
CA LEU A 36 -2.18 -1.80 26.25
C LEU A 36 -2.03 -3.27 26.59
N LEU A 37 -1.08 -3.60 27.45
CA LEU A 37 -0.86 -4.93 27.99
C LEU A 37 -1.37 -5.07 29.41
N ASP A 38 -1.80 -6.26 29.75
CA ASP A 38 -1.98 -6.69 31.13
C ASP A 38 -0.59 -7.09 31.68
N PRO A 39 -0.10 -6.43 32.73
CA PRO A 39 1.25 -6.68 33.25
C PRO A 39 1.44 -8.06 33.91
N LYS A 40 0.34 -8.74 34.28
CA LYS A 40 0.38 -10.06 34.88
C LYS A 40 0.40 -11.18 33.85
N THR A 41 -0.37 -11.03 32.78
CA THR A 41 -0.56 -12.08 31.77
C THR A 41 0.26 -11.84 30.50
N GLY A 42 0.77 -10.63 30.28
CA GLY A 42 1.42 -10.23 29.03
C GLY A 42 0.48 -10.13 27.82
N LYS A 43 -0.82 -10.38 28.00
CA LYS A 43 -1.82 -10.29 26.93
C LYS A 43 -2.22 -8.84 26.66
N ALA A 44 -2.60 -8.54 25.42
CA ALA A 44 -3.23 -7.28 25.08
C ALA A 44 -4.59 -7.15 25.81
N ARG A 45 -4.85 -5.98 26.40
CA ARG A 45 -6.09 -5.69 27.13
C ARG A 45 -6.93 -4.58 26.50
N GLY A 46 -6.46 -4.01 25.41
CA GLY A 46 -7.12 -2.90 24.70
C GLY A 46 -6.12 -1.92 24.11
N VAL A 47 -6.60 -0.72 23.83
CA VAL A 47 -5.81 0.36 23.21
C VAL A 47 -6.01 1.69 23.95
N ALA A 48 -4.99 2.56 23.87
CA ALA A 48 -5.10 3.97 24.26
C ALA A 48 -5.18 4.84 23.01
N PHE A 49 -6.02 5.86 23.07
CA PHE A 49 -6.23 6.78 21.95
C PHE A 49 -6.47 8.22 22.44
N VAL A 50 -6.16 9.17 21.58
CA VAL A 50 -6.52 10.58 21.76
C VAL A 50 -7.80 10.82 20.98
N ASP A 51 -8.81 11.37 21.65
CA ASP A 51 -9.99 11.89 20.96
C ASP A 51 -9.59 13.16 20.20
N SER A 52 -9.65 13.13 18.88
CA SER A 52 -9.13 14.18 18.03
C SER A 52 -9.92 15.50 18.07
N VAL A 53 -11.11 15.48 18.68
CA VAL A 53 -11.96 16.67 18.87
C VAL A 53 -11.71 17.32 20.24
N THR A 54 -11.65 16.49 21.28
CA THR A 54 -11.55 16.98 22.68
C THR A 54 -10.12 16.95 23.22
N HIS A 55 -9.17 16.37 22.50
CA HIS A 55 -7.78 16.12 22.89
C HIS A 55 -7.61 15.32 24.19
N LYS A 56 -8.65 14.61 24.63
CA LYS A 56 -8.60 13.76 25.82
C LYS A 56 -7.97 12.42 25.49
N SER A 57 -7.10 11.95 26.38
CA SER A 57 -6.57 10.58 26.34
C SER A 57 -7.60 9.62 26.95
N LEU A 58 -7.95 8.57 26.23
CA LEU A 58 -8.97 7.58 26.57
C LEU A 58 -8.45 6.16 26.32
N GLU A 59 -9.12 5.16 26.90
CA GLU A 59 -8.82 3.75 26.66
C GLU A 59 -10.07 3.01 26.17
N ALA A 60 -9.88 2.07 25.26
CA ALA A 60 -10.87 1.07 24.88
C ALA A 60 -10.35 -0.32 25.28
N LYS A 61 -11.14 -1.07 26.03
CA LYS A 61 -10.78 -2.43 26.51
C LYS A 61 -11.23 -3.48 25.51
N GLY A 62 -10.45 -4.55 25.33
CA GLY A 62 -10.78 -5.67 24.47
C GLY A 62 -10.02 -6.94 24.91
N LYS A 63 -10.64 -8.11 24.68
CA LYS A 63 -10.00 -9.42 24.90
C LYS A 63 -8.96 -9.75 23.83
N VAL A 64 -9.13 -9.22 22.64
CA VAL A 64 -8.25 -9.36 21.49
C VAL A 64 -8.08 -7.97 20.87
N VAL A 65 -6.88 -7.68 20.38
CA VAL A 65 -6.59 -6.47 19.61
C VAL A 65 -6.22 -6.88 18.19
N VAL A 66 -6.94 -6.30 17.21
CA VAL A 66 -6.64 -6.46 15.78
C VAL A 66 -6.23 -5.11 15.24
N VAL A 67 -5.01 -5.01 14.74
CA VAL A 67 -4.45 -3.80 14.16
C VAL A 67 -4.60 -3.87 12.64
N GLY A 68 -5.18 -2.86 12.05
CA GLY A 68 -5.37 -2.70 10.61
C GLY A 68 -5.22 -1.23 10.22
N ALA A 69 -4.14 -0.58 10.70
CA ALA A 69 -3.92 0.85 10.59
C ALA A 69 -3.08 1.25 9.35
N SER A 70 -2.92 0.36 8.40
CA SER A 70 -1.98 0.40 7.26
C SER A 70 -0.54 0.08 7.66
N THR A 71 0.29 -0.18 6.67
CA THR A 71 1.67 -0.66 6.85
C THR A 71 2.50 0.23 7.76
N LEU A 72 2.45 1.53 7.55
CA LEU A 72 3.27 2.51 8.27
C LEU A 72 2.70 2.79 9.67
N GLU A 73 1.41 3.07 9.75
CA GLU A 73 0.78 3.41 11.02
C GLU A 73 0.66 2.19 11.96
N SER A 74 0.56 0.97 11.45
CA SER A 74 0.65 -0.23 12.27
C SER A 74 2.04 -0.40 12.89
N ALA A 75 3.12 -0.19 12.12
CA ALA A 75 4.48 -0.18 12.66
C ALA A 75 4.66 0.91 13.71
N ARG A 76 4.18 2.13 13.45
CA ARG A 76 4.19 3.25 14.40
C ARG A 76 3.51 2.88 15.71
N LEU A 77 2.31 2.31 15.62
CA LEU A 77 1.54 1.88 16.78
C LEU A 77 2.28 0.82 17.60
N LEU A 78 2.86 -0.20 16.96
CA LEU A 78 3.61 -1.24 17.63
C LEU A 78 4.87 -0.68 18.31
N LEU A 79 5.65 0.17 17.63
CA LEU A 79 6.86 0.80 18.16
C LEU A 79 6.57 1.75 19.33
N LEU A 80 5.45 2.46 19.32
CA LEU A 80 5.00 3.32 20.41
C LEU A 80 4.46 2.53 21.61
N SER A 81 4.07 1.27 21.42
CA SER A 81 3.48 0.41 22.46
C SER A 81 4.54 -0.22 23.36
N LYS A 82 5.35 0.62 24.04
CA LYS A 82 6.43 0.19 24.93
C LYS A 82 5.91 -0.19 26.31
N SER A 83 6.54 -1.20 26.91
CA SER A 83 6.32 -1.62 28.30
C SER A 83 7.63 -2.20 28.88
N PRO A 84 7.71 -2.50 30.17
CA PRO A 84 8.88 -3.18 30.73
C PRO A 84 9.20 -4.54 30.06
N GLN A 85 8.18 -5.28 29.63
CA GLN A 85 8.33 -6.54 28.89
C GLN A 85 8.68 -6.33 27.41
N HIS A 86 8.32 -5.17 26.82
CA HIS A 86 8.53 -4.83 25.44
C HIS A 86 9.16 -3.42 25.30
N PRO A 87 10.44 -3.25 25.71
CA PRO A 87 11.07 -1.92 25.77
C PRO A 87 11.26 -1.29 24.38
N ASN A 88 11.34 -2.10 23.33
CA ASN A 88 11.51 -1.68 21.93
C ASN A 88 10.20 -1.66 21.13
N GLY A 89 9.04 -1.73 21.80
CA GLY A 89 7.72 -1.84 21.17
C GLY A 89 7.15 -3.25 21.27
N ILE A 90 5.83 -3.35 21.24
CA ILE A 90 5.10 -4.62 21.31
C ILE A 90 5.31 -5.45 20.03
N GLY A 91 5.46 -6.76 20.16
CA GLY A 91 5.70 -7.65 19.04
C GLY A 91 7.11 -7.55 18.44
N ASN A 92 8.03 -6.86 19.09
CA ASN A 92 9.36 -6.53 18.55
C ASN A 92 10.53 -7.26 19.24
N SER A 93 10.31 -8.47 19.72
CA SER A 93 11.41 -9.30 20.26
C SER A 93 12.44 -9.70 19.19
N SER A 94 12.00 -9.82 17.95
CA SER A 94 12.86 -10.11 16.79
C SER A 94 13.66 -8.90 16.29
N GLY A 95 13.27 -7.67 16.66
CA GLY A 95 13.83 -6.45 16.08
C GLY A 95 13.36 -6.15 14.65
N HIS A 96 12.31 -6.81 14.17
CA HIS A 96 11.82 -6.65 12.78
C HIS A 96 10.64 -5.68 12.64
N VAL A 97 10.05 -5.16 13.72
CA VAL A 97 9.00 -4.14 13.60
C VAL A 97 9.59 -2.85 13.02
N GLY A 98 9.02 -2.38 11.93
CA GLY A 98 9.49 -1.22 11.19
C GLY A 98 10.55 -1.53 10.12
N HIS A 99 11.14 -2.72 10.13
CA HIS A 99 12.15 -3.15 9.16
C HIS A 99 11.55 -3.94 7.99
N ASN A 100 12.36 -4.22 6.98
CA ASN A 100 11.95 -4.91 5.75
C ASN A 100 10.86 -4.15 4.98
N PHE A 101 10.77 -2.86 5.17
CA PHE A 101 9.87 -1.99 4.42
C PHE A 101 10.14 -2.14 2.92
N CYS A 102 9.12 -2.47 2.17
CA CYS A 102 9.17 -2.60 0.73
C CYS A 102 7.89 -2.02 0.11
N GLU A 103 7.99 -1.69 -1.16
CA GLU A 103 6.94 -1.05 -1.94
C GLU A 103 7.05 -1.46 -3.41
N HIS A 104 6.23 -0.89 -4.27
CA HIS A 104 6.42 -1.01 -5.72
C HIS A 104 7.46 0.00 -6.20
N LEU A 105 8.36 -0.51 -7.07
CA LEU A 105 9.22 0.33 -7.88
C LEU A 105 8.35 0.97 -8.96
N MET A 106 8.22 2.29 -8.93
CA MET A 106 7.40 3.07 -9.84
C MET A 106 8.19 4.23 -10.43
N GLY A 107 7.65 4.82 -11.50
CA GLY A 107 8.22 5.95 -12.21
C GLY A 107 8.49 5.64 -13.67
N PRO A 108 9.33 4.64 -14.00
CA PRO A 108 9.62 4.31 -15.39
C PRO A 108 8.38 3.94 -16.19
N GLY A 109 8.28 4.49 -17.40
CA GLY A 109 7.11 4.26 -18.23
C GLY A 109 7.21 4.91 -19.60
N VAL A 110 6.10 4.91 -20.32
CA VAL A 110 6.00 5.47 -21.68
C VAL A 110 4.66 6.16 -21.88
N THR A 111 4.70 7.27 -22.59
CA THR A 111 3.51 7.94 -23.12
C THR A 111 3.54 7.92 -24.64
N GLY A 112 2.42 7.58 -25.24
CA GLY A 112 2.28 7.48 -26.69
C GLY A 112 1.03 8.15 -27.22
N LEU A 113 1.04 8.40 -28.53
CA LEU A 113 -0.07 8.93 -29.30
C LEU A 113 -0.58 7.87 -30.27
N VAL A 114 -1.86 7.56 -30.18
CA VAL A 114 -2.58 6.72 -31.14
C VAL A 114 -3.19 7.63 -32.20
N LYS A 115 -2.49 7.81 -33.33
CA LYS A 115 -2.86 8.77 -34.38
C LYS A 115 -4.29 8.58 -34.94
N GLU A 116 -4.72 7.34 -35.02
CA GLU A 116 -6.04 6.96 -35.50
C GLU A 116 -7.18 7.46 -34.60
N LEU A 117 -6.88 7.85 -33.36
CA LEU A 117 -7.85 8.36 -32.42
C LEU A 117 -7.92 9.90 -32.38
N VAL A 118 -6.99 10.60 -33.02
CA VAL A 118 -6.98 12.08 -33.08
C VAL A 118 -8.23 12.57 -33.77
N GLY A 119 -8.94 13.50 -33.14
CA GLY A 119 -10.17 14.11 -33.70
C GLY A 119 -11.40 13.20 -33.67
N LYS A 120 -11.30 11.96 -33.18
CA LYS A 120 -12.46 11.08 -33.04
C LYS A 120 -13.23 11.36 -31.76
N GLU A 121 -14.56 11.28 -31.83
CA GLU A 121 -15.39 11.26 -30.63
C GLU A 121 -15.14 9.96 -29.87
N HIS A 122 -14.85 10.11 -28.59
CA HIS A 122 -14.71 8.98 -27.69
C HIS A 122 -16.06 8.67 -27.06
N GLY A 123 -16.32 7.37 -26.88
CA GLY A 123 -17.56 6.89 -26.29
C GLY A 123 -17.83 7.48 -24.90
N ILE A 124 -19.10 7.43 -24.51
CA ILE A 124 -19.55 7.85 -23.18
C ILE A 124 -18.83 7.00 -22.14
N GLU A 125 -18.34 7.64 -21.09
CA GLU A 125 -17.81 6.96 -19.91
C GLU A 125 -18.87 6.02 -19.34
N ASP A 126 -18.67 4.71 -19.46
CA ASP A 126 -19.64 3.67 -19.06
C ASP A 126 -19.54 3.30 -17.57
N GLY A 127 -18.74 4.05 -16.82
CA GLY A 127 -18.49 3.84 -15.39
C GLY A 127 -17.59 2.66 -15.06
N ARG A 128 -17.00 2.01 -16.08
CA ARG A 128 -16.00 0.96 -15.86
C ARG A 128 -14.64 1.59 -15.59
N PRO A 129 -13.79 0.96 -14.76
CA PRO A 129 -12.40 1.37 -14.65
C PRO A 129 -11.74 1.25 -16.00
N GLY A 130 -11.34 2.40 -16.58
CA GLY A 130 -10.55 2.44 -17.81
C GLY A 130 -9.11 2.11 -17.50
N GLY A 131 -8.54 1.14 -18.20
CA GLY A 131 -7.14 0.78 -18.03
C GLY A 131 -6.84 -0.59 -18.60
N PHE A 132 -5.56 -0.87 -18.80
CA PHE A 132 -5.07 -2.18 -19.18
C PHE A 132 -3.92 -2.58 -18.24
N TYR A 133 -3.65 -3.88 -18.21
CA TYR A 133 -2.63 -4.45 -17.37
C TYR A 133 -1.79 -5.43 -18.19
N VAL A 134 -0.46 -5.32 -18.09
CA VAL A 134 0.50 -6.30 -18.61
C VAL A 134 1.07 -7.05 -17.42
N PRO A 135 0.74 -8.35 -17.25
CA PRO A 135 1.23 -9.12 -16.12
C PRO A 135 2.74 -9.30 -16.18
N ARG A 136 3.35 -9.60 -15.04
CA ARG A 136 4.77 -9.90 -14.95
C ARG A 136 5.17 -10.97 -15.98
N PHE A 137 6.26 -10.71 -16.71
CA PHE A 137 6.83 -11.62 -17.70
C PHE A 137 8.35 -11.80 -17.53
N ARG A 138 9.03 -10.87 -16.86
CA ARG A 138 10.47 -10.97 -16.56
C ARG A 138 10.75 -11.96 -15.42
N ASN A 139 11.87 -12.68 -15.54
CA ASN A 139 12.36 -13.60 -14.51
C ASN A 139 11.32 -14.65 -14.06
N LEU A 140 10.54 -15.17 -14.98
CA LEU A 140 9.66 -16.35 -14.76
C LEU A 140 10.43 -17.63 -15.11
N SER A 141 10.57 -17.95 -16.39
CA SER A 141 11.37 -19.08 -16.92
C SER A 141 12.78 -18.65 -17.26
N ASP A 142 12.92 -17.49 -17.91
CA ASP A 142 14.21 -16.95 -18.35
C ASP A 142 14.71 -15.91 -17.35
N LYS A 143 16.00 -16.02 -17.00
CA LYS A 143 16.64 -15.08 -16.08
C LYS A 143 17.17 -13.87 -16.84
N GLN A 144 16.81 -12.69 -16.41
CA GLN A 144 17.38 -11.44 -16.90
C GLN A 144 18.72 -11.17 -16.22
N PRO A 145 19.76 -10.82 -17.00
CA PRO A 145 21.05 -10.42 -16.42
C PRO A 145 20.90 -9.08 -15.68
N GLY A 146 21.37 -9.06 -14.45
CA GLY A 146 21.55 -7.84 -13.69
C GLY A 146 20.51 -7.51 -12.64
N PHE A 147 19.32 -8.13 -12.65
CA PHE A 147 18.35 -8.00 -11.56
C PHE A 147 17.57 -9.29 -11.33
N ILE A 148 17.03 -9.43 -10.12
CA ILE A 148 16.10 -10.50 -9.72
C ILE A 148 14.71 -9.93 -9.47
N ARG A 149 13.70 -10.79 -9.33
CA ARG A 149 12.28 -10.44 -9.28
C ARG A 149 11.78 -9.98 -10.65
N GLY A 150 10.82 -9.08 -10.70
CA GLY A 150 10.25 -8.62 -11.95
C GLY A 150 9.26 -7.49 -11.78
N TYR A 151 8.58 -7.17 -12.86
CA TYR A 151 7.62 -6.09 -12.94
C TYR A 151 6.47 -6.44 -13.90
N GLY A 152 5.37 -5.76 -13.73
CA GLY A 152 4.28 -5.64 -14.69
C GLY A 152 4.10 -4.21 -15.11
N PHE A 153 3.13 -3.96 -15.99
CA PHE A 153 2.74 -2.61 -16.36
C PHE A 153 1.26 -2.39 -16.12
N GLU A 154 0.94 -1.18 -15.71
CA GLU A 154 -0.43 -0.66 -15.72
C GLU A 154 -0.50 0.55 -16.64
N GLY A 155 -1.57 0.64 -17.41
CA GLY A 155 -1.73 1.72 -18.38
C GLY A 155 -3.16 2.17 -18.51
N ASN A 156 -3.32 3.35 -19.07
CA ASN A 156 -4.61 3.95 -19.34
C ASN A 156 -4.62 4.56 -20.74
N SER A 157 -5.81 4.56 -21.35
CA SER A 157 -6.09 5.31 -22.56
C SER A 157 -7.41 6.05 -22.43
N GLY A 158 -7.59 7.17 -23.08
CA GLY A 158 -8.86 7.89 -23.13
C GLY A 158 -8.84 9.30 -22.53
N LYS A 159 -10.00 9.81 -22.18
CA LYS A 159 -10.29 11.21 -21.89
C LYS A 159 -9.42 11.92 -20.83
N SER A 160 -8.89 11.20 -19.87
CA SER A 160 -8.17 11.80 -18.74
C SER A 160 -6.69 11.98 -19.01
N ILE A 161 -6.20 11.53 -20.15
CA ILE A 161 -4.79 11.53 -20.46
C ILE A 161 -4.51 12.51 -21.59
N PHE A 162 -4.70 13.75 -21.29
CA PHE A 162 -4.00 14.80 -21.99
C PHE A 162 -2.70 15.02 -21.22
N PRO A 163 -1.51 14.77 -21.82
CA PRO A 163 -0.26 15.06 -21.14
C PRO A 163 -0.31 16.52 -20.74
N ASP A 164 -0.28 16.73 -19.51
CA ASP A 164 -0.49 17.93 -18.75
C ASP A 164 -0.88 19.15 -19.58
N SER A 165 -2.17 19.43 -19.66
CA SER A 165 -2.67 20.62 -20.36
C SER A 165 -2.10 21.90 -19.77
N THR A 166 -1.51 21.81 -18.56
CA THR A 166 -0.80 22.91 -17.88
C THR A 166 0.58 23.17 -18.48
N ASP A 167 1.25 22.13 -19.02
CA ASP A 167 2.60 22.26 -19.58
C ASP A 167 2.59 22.59 -21.08
N ARG A 168 1.43 22.59 -21.72
CA ARG A 168 1.29 23.02 -23.10
C ARG A 168 1.18 24.54 -23.18
N PRO A 169 2.12 25.24 -23.83
CA PRO A 169 1.99 26.65 -24.06
C PRO A 169 0.80 26.92 -25.00
N GLY A 170 -0.08 27.82 -24.58
CA GLY A 170 -1.20 28.23 -25.41
C GLY A 170 -2.41 28.70 -24.61
N PHE A 171 -3.30 29.41 -25.28
CA PHE A 171 -4.56 29.88 -24.71
C PHE A 171 -5.58 30.15 -25.82
N GLY A 172 -6.83 30.35 -25.40
CA GLY A 172 -7.90 30.78 -26.29
C GLY A 172 -8.48 29.67 -27.18
N LYS A 173 -9.06 30.07 -28.32
CA LYS A 173 -9.85 29.18 -29.15
C LYS A 173 -9.02 28.06 -29.82
N LYS A 174 -7.80 28.39 -30.26
CA LYS A 174 -6.87 27.43 -30.88
C LYS A 174 -6.47 26.34 -29.86
N TYR A 175 -6.05 26.73 -28.68
CA TYR A 175 -5.69 25.81 -27.59
C TYR A 175 -6.85 24.87 -27.23
N LYS A 176 -8.06 25.42 -27.04
CA LYS A 176 -9.25 24.61 -26.74
C LYS A 176 -9.60 23.63 -27.87
N LYS A 177 -9.37 23.99 -29.14
CA LYS A 177 -9.58 23.11 -30.28
C LYS A 177 -8.58 21.94 -30.24
N GLU A 178 -7.30 22.24 -30.04
CA GLU A 178 -6.24 21.22 -29.99
C GLU A 178 -6.47 20.26 -28.78
N VAL A 179 -6.82 20.78 -27.60
CA VAL A 179 -7.15 19.95 -26.44
C VAL A 179 -8.29 18.97 -26.76
N ARG A 180 -9.33 19.40 -27.45
CA ARG A 180 -10.44 18.52 -27.83
C ARG A 180 -10.05 17.50 -28.91
N GLU A 181 -9.25 17.91 -29.88
CA GLU A 181 -8.82 17.09 -30.99
C GLU A 181 -7.92 15.93 -30.53
N TYR A 182 -7.02 16.19 -29.57
CA TYR A 182 -6.10 15.20 -29.05
C TYR A 182 -6.63 14.48 -27.80
N SER A 183 -7.70 14.99 -27.18
CA SER A 183 -8.30 14.33 -26.01
C SER A 183 -8.70 12.91 -26.34
N GLY A 184 -8.18 11.94 -25.56
CA GLY A 184 -8.46 10.53 -25.75
C GLY A 184 -7.57 9.79 -26.74
N ALA A 185 -6.70 10.50 -27.46
CA ALA A 185 -5.73 9.87 -28.37
C ALA A 185 -4.43 9.44 -27.68
N PHE A 186 -4.23 9.85 -26.44
CA PHE A 186 -3.05 9.46 -25.68
C PHE A 186 -3.24 8.15 -24.93
N ILE A 187 -2.15 7.42 -24.80
CA ILE A 187 -2.03 6.20 -24.00
C ILE A 187 -0.77 6.30 -23.14
N ASN A 188 -0.85 5.89 -21.89
CA ASN A 188 0.32 5.76 -21.03
C ASN A 188 0.43 4.36 -20.46
N MET A 189 1.64 3.96 -20.12
CA MET A 189 1.94 2.71 -19.47
C MET A 189 3.12 2.91 -18.50
N GLY A 190 2.88 2.69 -17.21
CA GLY A 190 3.88 2.77 -16.14
C GLY A 190 4.22 1.41 -15.57
N GLY A 191 5.48 1.23 -15.20
CA GLY A 191 5.96 -0.01 -14.59
C GLY A 191 5.68 -0.09 -13.10
N PHE A 192 5.37 -1.31 -12.65
CA PHE A 192 5.21 -1.70 -11.26
C PHE A 192 6.15 -2.86 -10.95
N GLY A 193 7.26 -2.58 -10.30
CA GLY A 193 8.29 -3.57 -9.98
C GLY A 193 8.33 -3.96 -8.52
N GLU A 194 8.95 -5.10 -8.25
CA GLU A 194 9.14 -5.62 -6.90
C GLU A 194 10.40 -5.03 -6.28
N VAL A 195 10.28 -4.21 -5.24
CA VAL A 195 11.41 -3.79 -4.41
C VAL A 195 11.77 -4.90 -3.44
N LEU A 196 13.06 -5.18 -3.28
CA LEU A 196 13.54 -6.19 -2.33
C LEU A 196 13.34 -5.73 -0.89
N PRO A 197 12.78 -6.59 -0.01
CA PRO A 197 12.52 -6.26 1.39
C PRO A 197 13.81 -6.32 2.22
N ARG A 198 14.68 -5.31 2.10
CA ARG A 198 15.93 -5.22 2.86
C ARG A 198 15.66 -4.82 4.30
N TYR A 199 16.44 -5.37 5.23
CA TYR A 199 16.32 -5.03 6.65
C TYR A 199 16.62 -3.55 6.91
N GLU A 200 17.53 -2.96 6.16
CA GLU A 200 17.96 -1.56 6.25
C GLU A 200 16.84 -0.59 5.84
N ASN A 201 15.97 -1.00 4.92
CA ASN A 201 14.79 -0.21 4.57
C ASN A 201 13.80 -0.28 5.72
N SER A 202 13.66 0.81 6.46
CA SER A 202 12.96 0.80 7.73
C SER A 202 12.26 2.12 8.05
N VAL A 203 11.36 2.02 9.03
CA VAL A 203 10.76 3.16 9.71
C VAL A 203 11.03 3.07 11.21
N SER A 204 11.24 4.19 11.83
CA SER A 204 11.46 4.32 13.28
C SER A 204 10.67 5.49 13.84
N ILE A 205 10.53 5.57 15.16
CA ILE A 205 9.87 6.72 15.79
C ILE A 205 10.81 7.92 15.79
N ASP A 206 10.35 9.04 15.26
CA ASP A 206 11.07 10.31 15.37
C ASP A 206 11.00 10.81 16.83
N PRO A 207 12.14 11.11 17.45
CA PRO A 207 12.18 11.53 18.86
C PRO A 207 11.70 12.97 19.08
N GLU A 208 11.69 13.80 18.04
CA GLU A 208 11.48 15.25 18.16
C GLU A 208 10.14 15.68 17.56
N VAL A 209 9.76 15.12 16.41
CA VAL A 209 8.57 15.54 15.66
C VAL A 209 7.33 14.80 16.13
N LYS A 210 6.25 15.55 16.34
CA LYS A 210 4.95 15.04 16.74
C LYS A 210 3.86 15.55 15.79
N ASP A 211 2.80 14.75 15.66
CA ASP A 211 1.61 15.14 14.93
C ASP A 211 0.72 16.13 15.71
N ALA A 212 -0.42 16.50 15.13
CA ALA A 212 -1.37 17.43 15.71
C ALA A 212 -1.98 16.97 17.07
N TRP A 213 -1.86 15.70 17.39
CA TRP A 213 -2.36 15.11 18.66
C TRP A 213 -1.25 14.85 19.66
N GLY A 214 -0.01 15.31 19.38
CA GLY A 214 1.14 15.15 20.25
C GLY A 214 1.76 13.75 20.20
N ILE A 215 1.40 12.92 19.22
CA ILE A 215 1.93 11.57 19.05
C ILE A 215 3.19 11.63 18.16
N PRO A 216 4.34 11.03 18.56
CA PRO A 216 5.55 10.99 17.75
C PRO A 216 5.30 10.37 16.36
N VAL A 217 5.86 10.99 15.31
CA VAL A 217 5.70 10.53 13.93
C VAL A 217 6.76 9.51 13.53
N LEU A 218 6.69 8.98 12.31
CA LEU A 218 7.71 8.09 11.76
C LEU A 218 8.82 8.88 11.07
N ARG A 219 10.04 8.37 11.21
CA ARG A 219 11.21 8.69 10.41
C ARG A 219 11.49 7.52 9.48
N PHE A 220 11.83 7.82 8.22
CA PHE A 220 12.09 6.85 7.17
C PHE A 220 13.58 6.74 6.89
N ASP A 221 14.08 5.51 6.76
CA ASP A 221 15.37 5.18 6.19
C ASP A 221 15.13 4.16 5.07
N TYR A 222 15.12 4.65 3.82
CA TYR A 222 14.70 3.87 2.67
C TYR A 222 15.54 4.21 1.44
N LYS A 223 16.04 3.18 0.73
CA LYS A 223 16.83 3.36 -0.48
C LYS A 223 16.58 2.25 -1.49
N PHE A 224 16.55 2.64 -2.76
CA PHE A 224 16.65 1.70 -3.86
C PHE A 224 18.08 1.20 -4.02
N GLY A 225 18.24 -0.10 -4.22
CA GLY A 225 19.54 -0.69 -4.53
C GLY A 225 19.79 -0.82 -6.05
N ASP A 226 20.91 -1.42 -6.41
CA ASP A 226 21.28 -1.65 -7.81
C ASP A 226 20.29 -2.56 -8.53
N ASN A 227 19.63 -3.47 -7.80
CA ASN A 227 18.60 -4.34 -8.35
C ASN A 227 17.42 -3.52 -8.91
N GLU A 228 16.93 -2.58 -8.13
CA GLU A 228 15.80 -1.71 -8.49
C GLU A 228 16.18 -0.75 -9.63
N LYS A 229 17.38 -0.18 -9.60
CA LYS A 229 17.88 0.72 -10.66
C LYS A 229 17.98 0.02 -12.01
N LYS A 230 18.51 -1.21 -12.04
CA LYS A 230 18.59 -2.01 -13.27
C LYS A 230 17.22 -2.46 -13.75
N MET A 231 16.33 -2.79 -12.85
CA MET A 231 14.93 -3.11 -13.19
C MET A 231 14.23 -1.91 -13.78
N ALA A 232 14.43 -0.71 -13.25
CA ALA A 232 13.86 0.53 -13.76
C ALA A 232 14.30 0.84 -15.20
N GLU A 233 15.58 0.64 -15.51
CA GLU A 233 16.10 0.82 -16.87
C GLU A 233 15.46 -0.18 -17.85
N ASP A 234 15.37 -1.46 -17.48
CA ASP A 234 14.70 -2.48 -18.29
C ASP A 234 13.20 -2.17 -18.49
N MET A 235 12.51 -1.65 -17.46
CA MET A 235 11.12 -1.22 -17.56
C MET A 235 10.93 -0.13 -18.62
N ALA A 236 11.75 0.92 -18.59
CA ALA A 236 11.63 2.05 -19.52
C ALA A 236 11.91 1.63 -20.96
N VAL A 237 12.94 0.81 -21.17
CA VAL A 237 13.30 0.28 -22.50
C VAL A 237 12.18 -0.60 -23.03
N THR A 238 11.70 -1.54 -22.22
CA THR A 238 10.65 -2.49 -22.62
C THR A 238 9.30 -1.81 -22.88
N ALA A 239 8.93 -0.82 -22.07
CA ALA A 239 7.71 -0.05 -22.28
C ALA A 239 7.73 0.66 -23.65
N LYS A 240 8.86 1.27 -23.99
CA LYS A 240 9.08 1.91 -25.30
C LYS A 240 8.95 0.89 -26.44
N GLU A 241 9.65 -0.24 -26.36
CA GLU A 241 9.62 -1.30 -27.37
C GLU A 241 8.21 -1.85 -27.59
N MET A 242 7.42 -2.02 -26.51
CA MET A 242 6.03 -2.47 -26.61
C MET A 242 5.15 -1.48 -27.38
N PHE A 243 5.31 -0.17 -27.15
CA PHE A 243 4.53 0.84 -27.89
C PHE A 243 4.94 0.92 -29.36
N GLU A 244 6.25 0.88 -29.64
CA GLU A 244 6.76 0.85 -31.01
C GLU A 244 6.26 -0.38 -31.78
N ALA A 245 6.31 -1.57 -31.14
CA ALA A 245 5.79 -2.81 -31.74
C ALA A 245 4.27 -2.77 -31.97
N ALA A 246 3.53 -2.03 -31.16
CA ALA A 246 2.09 -1.82 -31.32
C ALA A 246 1.75 -0.72 -32.36
N GLY A 247 2.72 -0.08 -32.98
CA GLY A 247 2.51 1.03 -33.93
C GLY A 247 2.09 2.35 -33.26
N ILE A 248 2.28 2.48 -31.97
CA ILE A 248 1.97 3.69 -31.21
C ILE A 248 3.15 4.66 -31.31
N GLU A 249 2.88 5.91 -31.66
CA GLU A 249 3.92 6.95 -31.69
C GLU A 249 4.36 7.27 -30.26
N VAL A 250 5.61 6.94 -29.90
CA VAL A 250 6.19 7.26 -28.58
C VAL A 250 6.48 8.76 -28.52
N ILE A 251 5.85 9.46 -27.57
CA ILE A 251 6.04 10.90 -27.36
C ILE A 251 6.83 11.22 -26.10
N GLY A 252 6.97 10.27 -25.18
CA GLY A 252 7.79 10.43 -23.98
C GLY A 252 8.15 9.07 -23.36
N VAL A 253 9.36 8.99 -22.83
CA VAL A 253 9.83 7.82 -22.03
C VAL A 253 10.33 8.37 -20.70
N ASP A 254 9.68 7.96 -19.63
CA ASP A 254 10.15 8.26 -18.28
C ASP A 254 11.10 7.15 -17.81
N ARG A 255 12.26 7.54 -17.28
CA ARG A 255 13.29 6.64 -16.75
C ARG A 255 13.55 6.87 -15.28
N GLU A 256 13.02 7.97 -14.74
CA GLU A 256 13.28 8.36 -13.38
C GLU A 256 12.43 7.53 -12.41
N LEU A 257 13.05 7.12 -11.32
CA LEU A 257 12.37 6.52 -10.20
C LEU A 257 11.61 7.59 -9.41
N LEU A 258 10.47 7.23 -8.87
CA LEU A 258 9.82 8.07 -7.86
C LEU A 258 10.73 8.24 -6.64
N THR A 259 10.43 9.25 -5.82
CA THR A 259 11.16 9.49 -4.58
C THR A 259 11.15 8.24 -3.69
N GLU A 260 12.31 7.90 -3.15
CA GLU A 260 12.50 6.75 -2.26
C GLU A 260 11.57 6.83 -1.05
N GLY A 261 10.83 5.76 -0.78
CA GLY A 261 9.85 5.68 0.29
C GLY A 261 8.51 6.37 -0.01
N TRP A 262 8.31 6.86 -1.24
CA TRP A 262 7.07 7.49 -1.68
C TRP A 262 6.35 6.61 -2.71
N SER A 263 5.55 5.70 -2.21
CA SER A 263 4.70 4.79 -2.99
C SER A 263 3.29 4.77 -2.42
N ILE A 264 2.44 4.01 -3.05
CA ILE A 264 1.04 3.80 -2.63
C ILE A 264 0.79 2.35 -2.18
N HIS A 265 1.83 1.52 -2.18
CA HIS A 265 1.72 0.10 -1.89
C HIS A 265 2.77 -0.35 -0.88
N GLU A 266 2.84 0.37 0.24
CA GLU A 266 3.76 0.09 1.33
C GLU A 266 3.44 -1.25 1.98
N LEU A 267 4.47 -2.09 2.21
CA LEU A 267 4.37 -3.45 2.74
C LEU A 267 5.54 -3.77 3.68
N GLY A 268 5.42 -4.81 4.48
CA GLY A 268 6.55 -5.52 5.08
C GLY A 268 6.98 -5.15 6.50
N THR A 269 6.56 -4.01 7.05
CA THR A 269 7.05 -3.47 8.33
C THR A 269 6.73 -4.31 9.57
N SER A 270 5.93 -5.36 9.43
CA SER A 270 5.61 -6.34 10.50
C SER A 270 5.48 -7.74 9.90
N ARG A 271 6.47 -8.11 9.09
CA ARG A 271 6.44 -9.31 8.23
C ARG A 271 6.04 -10.59 8.94
N MET A 272 5.27 -11.43 8.23
CA MET A 272 4.98 -12.81 8.64
C MET A 272 6.20 -13.72 8.46
N GLY A 273 6.25 -14.81 9.22
CA GLY A 273 7.21 -15.89 9.07
C GLY A 273 6.98 -17.01 10.07
N SER A 274 7.65 -18.13 9.86
CA SER A 274 7.61 -19.29 10.78
C SER A 274 8.58 -19.17 11.94
N ASP A 275 9.66 -18.42 11.76
CA ASP A 275 10.68 -18.22 12.79
C ASP A 275 10.46 -16.88 13.52
N PRO A 276 10.16 -16.90 14.83
CA PRO A 276 9.96 -15.70 15.62
C PRO A 276 11.22 -14.83 15.78
N LYS A 277 12.39 -15.31 15.40
CA LYS A 277 13.64 -14.53 15.40
C LYS A 277 13.78 -13.63 14.18
N THR A 278 13.09 -13.93 13.09
CA THR A 278 13.21 -13.24 11.78
C THR A 278 11.87 -12.70 11.27
N SER A 279 10.83 -12.76 12.10
CA SER A 279 9.49 -12.27 11.77
C SER A 279 8.78 -11.73 13.01
N VAL A 280 7.78 -10.89 12.77
CA VAL A 280 6.92 -10.28 13.80
C VAL A 280 5.66 -11.11 14.03
N LEU A 281 5.13 -11.68 12.96
CA LEU A 281 3.86 -12.37 12.90
C LEU A 281 4.02 -13.80 12.38
N ASN A 282 3.17 -14.69 12.86
CA ASN A 282 3.05 -16.04 12.32
C ASN A 282 2.21 -16.05 11.01
N GLN A 283 2.01 -17.23 10.44
CA GLN A 283 1.23 -17.42 9.21
C GLN A 283 -0.23 -16.94 9.28
N PHE A 284 -0.79 -16.70 10.45
CA PHE A 284 -2.14 -16.18 10.67
C PHE A 284 -2.15 -14.70 11.05
N GLN A 285 -1.08 -13.97 10.76
CA GLN A 285 -0.93 -12.55 11.12
C GLN A 285 -1.06 -12.29 12.63
N GLN A 286 -0.85 -13.32 13.46
CA GLN A 286 -0.84 -13.25 14.89
C GLN A 286 0.59 -12.96 15.40
N SER A 287 0.74 -12.06 16.36
CA SER A 287 2.04 -11.74 16.95
C SER A 287 2.67 -12.97 17.62
N HIS A 288 3.96 -13.18 17.37
CA HIS A 288 4.74 -14.21 18.06
C HIS A 288 4.86 -13.92 19.56
N ASP A 289 4.92 -12.65 19.95
CA ASP A 289 5.15 -12.23 21.35
C ASP A 289 3.85 -12.12 22.15
N VAL A 290 2.76 -11.69 21.52
CA VAL A 290 1.50 -11.38 22.21
C VAL A 290 0.35 -12.12 21.54
N ARG A 291 -0.05 -13.23 22.15
CA ARG A 291 -0.94 -14.22 21.58
C ARG A 291 -2.31 -13.72 21.12
N ASN A 292 -2.83 -12.68 21.74
CA ASN A 292 -4.13 -12.07 21.40
C ASN A 292 -3.98 -10.73 20.66
N LEU A 293 -2.84 -10.52 19.98
CA LEU A 293 -2.57 -9.40 19.09
C LEU A 293 -2.41 -9.89 17.65
N PHE A 294 -3.15 -9.30 16.72
CA PHE A 294 -3.10 -9.57 15.28
C PHE A 294 -2.83 -8.27 14.52
N VAL A 295 -2.11 -8.36 13.40
CA VAL A 295 -1.86 -7.21 12.49
C VAL A 295 -2.21 -7.64 11.09
N VAL A 296 -3.32 -7.11 10.54
CA VAL A 296 -4.02 -7.68 9.37
C VAL A 296 -3.99 -6.79 8.12
N ASP A 297 -2.99 -5.94 8.00
CA ASP A 297 -2.79 -5.05 6.85
C ASP A 297 -1.52 -5.39 6.04
N GLY A 298 -1.11 -4.47 5.17
CA GLY A 298 0.05 -4.64 4.30
C GLY A 298 1.38 -4.83 5.04
N SER A 299 1.47 -4.40 6.31
CA SER A 299 2.69 -4.59 7.11
C SER A 299 3.08 -6.06 7.29
N SER A 300 2.11 -6.97 7.24
CA SER A 300 2.30 -8.41 7.40
C SER A 300 2.97 -9.10 6.21
N HIS A 301 3.04 -8.46 5.05
CA HIS A 301 3.63 -9.04 3.84
C HIS A 301 5.14 -9.27 3.99
N VAL A 302 5.65 -10.25 3.25
CA VAL A 302 7.08 -10.61 3.28
C VAL A 302 7.85 -9.99 2.12
N ASN A 303 7.15 -9.55 1.09
CA ASN A 303 7.69 -8.82 -0.07
C ASN A 303 6.56 -8.07 -0.77
N ALA A 304 6.91 -7.11 -1.61
CA ALA A 304 6.04 -6.59 -2.64
C ALA A 304 6.00 -7.58 -3.82
N SER A 305 4.87 -7.71 -4.49
CA SER A 305 4.80 -8.29 -5.83
C SER A 305 4.72 -7.16 -6.85
N CYS A 306 4.46 -7.47 -8.11
CA CYS A 306 4.15 -6.44 -9.10
C CYS A 306 2.65 -6.19 -9.28
N GLN A 307 1.80 -6.78 -8.43
CA GLN A 307 0.35 -6.59 -8.42
C GLN A 307 -0.08 -5.73 -7.24
N ASN A 308 -1.14 -4.95 -7.44
CA ASN A 308 -1.75 -4.13 -6.39
C ASN A 308 -2.16 -5.02 -5.20
N PRO A 309 -1.75 -4.72 -3.97
CA PRO A 309 -1.78 -5.68 -2.86
C PRO A 309 -3.14 -5.82 -2.16
N THR A 310 -4.11 -4.93 -2.42
CA THR A 310 -5.35 -4.82 -1.63
C THR A 310 -6.13 -6.13 -1.55
N TRP A 311 -6.26 -6.88 -2.66
CA TRP A 311 -6.97 -8.17 -2.65
C TRP A 311 -6.27 -9.22 -1.79
N THR A 312 -4.95 -9.24 -1.82
CA THR A 312 -4.15 -10.14 -0.98
C THR A 312 -4.26 -9.76 0.49
N ILE A 313 -4.21 -8.45 0.81
CA ILE A 313 -4.43 -7.96 2.18
C ILE A 313 -5.80 -8.41 2.69
N MET A 314 -6.86 -8.23 1.91
CA MET A 314 -8.23 -8.63 2.30
C MET A 314 -8.35 -10.14 2.50
N ALA A 315 -7.77 -10.95 1.61
CA ALA A 315 -7.81 -12.41 1.70
C ALA A 315 -7.06 -12.92 2.95
N LEU A 316 -5.88 -12.35 3.23
CA LEU A 316 -5.10 -12.69 4.42
C LEU A 316 -5.81 -12.26 5.70
N ALA A 317 -6.38 -11.05 5.72
CA ALA A 317 -7.17 -10.56 6.87
C ALA A 317 -8.38 -11.47 7.14
N TRP A 318 -9.09 -11.90 6.10
CA TRP A 318 -10.20 -12.83 6.25
C TRP A 318 -9.75 -14.15 6.88
N ARG A 319 -8.72 -14.78 6.32
CA ARG A 319 -8.14 -16.02 6.87
C ARG A 319 -7.74 -15.87 8.34
N SER A 320 -7.14 -14.75 8.69
CA SER A 320 -6.73 -14.46 10.06
C SER A 320 -7.91 -14.25 11.00
N CYS A 321 -8.99 -13.63 10.54
CA CYS A 321 -10.22 -13.47 11.30
C CYS A 321 -10.92 -14.82 11.55
N ASP A 322 -10.93 -15.73 10.58
CA ASP A 322 -11.46 -17.09 10.76
C ASP A 322 -10.67 -17.85 11.83
N HIS A 323 -9.32 -17.82 11.74
CA HIS A 323 -8.44 -18.40 12.75
C HIS A 323 -8.67 -17.78 14.14
N LEU A 324 -8.74 -16.45 14.24
CA LEU A 324 -9.01 -15.73 15.47
C LEU A 324 -10.36 -16.17 16.09
N ALA A 325 -11.41 -16.28 15.31
CA ALA A 325 -12.73 -16.69 15.76
C ALA A 325 -12.72 -18.12 16.33
N ASP A 326 -11.97 -19.02 15.70
CA ASP A 326 -11.83 -20.39 16.17
C ASP A 326 -11.00 -20.49 17.45
N GLU A 327 -9.92 -19.72 17.57
CA GLU A 327 -9.10 -19.70 18.78
C GLU A 327 -9.85 -19.06 19.98
N LEU A 328 -10.70 -18.06 19.72
CA LEU A 328 -11.60 -17.51 20.72
C LEU A 328 -12.62 -18.54 21.23
N LYS A 329 -13.23 -19.33 20.34
CA LYS A 329 -14.18 -20.40 20.71
C LYS A 329 -13.52 -21.48 21.56
N LYS A 330 -12.24 -21.79 21.28
CA LYS A 330 -11.43 -22.76 22.04
C LYS A 330 -10.91 -22.21 23.38
N GLY A 331 -11.03 -20.90 23.63
CA GLY A 331 -10.50 -20.26 24.83
C GLY A 331 -8.97 -20.07 24.83
N ASN A 332 -8.35 -20.10 23.67
CA ASN A 332 -6.90 -20.00 23.51
C ASN A 332 -6.36 -18.56 23.53
N LEU A 333 -7.21 -17.55 23.36
CA LEU A 333 -6.86 -16.13 23.31
C LEU A 333 -7.20 -15.37 24.59
#